data_406291a0759a38aac2a91f7bed5dc2c9
#
_entry.id   406291a0759a38aac2a91f7bed5dc2c9
#
_cell.length_a   1.000
_cell.length_b   1.000
_cell.length_c   1.000
_cell.angle_alpha   90.00
_cell.angle_beta   90.00
_cell.angle_gamma   90.00
#
_symmetry.space_group_name_H-M   'P 1'
#
loop_
_entity.id
_entity.type
_entity.pdbx_description
1 polymer ?
#
loop_
_entity_poly.entity_id
_entity_poly.type
_entity_poly.pdbx_seq_one_letter_code
_entity_poly.pdbx_strand_id
1 'polypeptide(L)' 'MEDIQKKVTSIITDKLGIPETEVTPDANFVKDLGIDSLDYAELVMEFEQTFDIKIPDDDAEKLLTISSAVQYITGKLSQS' A
#
# COMPACT_ATOMS: atom_id res chain seq x y z
N MET A 1 -18.23 -7.25 2.97
CA MET A 1 -16.83 -7.24 3.40
C MET A 1 -15.99 -6.45 2.42
N GLU A 2 -15.21 -5.51 2.94
CA GLU A 2 -14.35 -4.74 2.06
C GLU A 2 -13.15 -5.57 1.65
N ASP A 3 -12.83 -5.50 0.36
CA ASP A 3 -11.66 -6.17 -0.16
C ASP A 3 -10.46 -5.20 -0.04
N ILE A 4 -9.71 -5.36 1.01
CA ILE A 4 -8.55 -4.50 1.30
C ILE A 4 -7.53 -4.57 0.17
N GLN A 5 -7.27 -5.79 -0.32
CA GLN A 5 -6.32 -5.96 -1.41
C GLN A 5 -6.75 -5.22 -2.68
N LYS A 6 -8.04 -5.26 -2.99
CA LYS A 6 -8.57 -4.55 -4.14
C LYS A 6 -8.40 -3.04 -4.00
N LYS A 7 -8.67 -2.51 -2.82
CA LYS A 7 -8.51 -1.08 -2.56
C LYS A 7 -7.05 -0.66 -2.64
N VAL A 8 -6.15 -1.45 -2.07
CA VAL A 8 -4.72 -1.18 -2.14
C VAL A 8 -4.27 -1.19 -3.60
N THR A 9 -4.67 -2.19 -4.36
CA THR A 9 -4.33 -2.29 -5.78
C THR A 9 -4.83 -1.07 -6.55
N SER A 10 -6.06 -0.67 -6.31
CA SER A 10 -6.66 0.49 -6.98
C SER A 10 -5.88 1.77 -6.71
N ILE A 11 -5.50 1.98 -5.45
CA ILE A 11 -4.73 3.16 -5.06
C ILE A 11 -3.39 3.18 -5.79
N ILE A 12 -2.73 2.04 -5.85
CA ILE A 12 -1.43 1.94 -6.49
C ILE A 12 -1.52 2.15 -8.00
N THR A 13 -2.49 1.52 -8.66
CA THR A 13 -2.65 1.68 -10.09
C THR A 13 -2.98 3.12 -10.47
N ASP A 14 -3.82 3.78 -9.67
CA ASP A 14 -4.17 5.17 -9.91
C ASP A 14 -2.97 6.09 -9.71
N LYS A 15 -2.20 5.84 -8.65
CA LYS A 15 -1.06 6.69 -8.31
C LYS A 15 0.07 6.57 -9.32
N LEU A 16 0.37 5.35 -9.75
CA LEU A 16 1.52 5.06 -10.60
C LEU A 16 1.17 4.98 -12.09
N GLY A 17 -0.11 4.89 -12.43
CA GLY A 17 -0.53 4.74 -13.81
C GLY A 17 -0.12 3.42 -14.43
N ILE A 18 -0.09 2.35 -13.63
CA ILE A 18 0.30 1.02 -14.09
C ILE A 18 -0.92 0.08 -14.08
N PRO A 19 -0.90 -0.98 -14.89
CA PRO A 19 -2.01 -1.94 -14.89
C PRO A 19 -2.04 -2.82 -13.64
N GLU A 20 -3.22 -3.31 -13.29
CA GLU A 20 -3.39 -4.20 -12.14
C GLU A 20 -2.51 -5.44 -12.22
N THR A 21 -2.22 -5.90 -13.42
CA THR A 21 -1.42 -7.11 -13.62
C THR A 21 -0.01 -6.96 -13.07
N GLU A 22 0.48 -5.74 -12.91
CA GLU A 22 1.80 -5.48 -12.34
C GLU A 22 1.78 -5.39 -10.82
N VAL A 23 0.60 -5.27 -10.22
CA VAL A 23 0.45 -5.16 -8.76
C VAL A 23 0.19 -6.54 -8.19
N THR A 24 1.25 -7.34 -8.10
CA THR A 24 1.16 -8.70 -7.55
C THR A 24 1.53 -8.68 -6.07
N PRO A 25 1.09 -9.68 -5.28
CA PRO A 25 1.40 -9.70 -3.84
C PRO A 25 2.89 -9.63 -3.54
N ASP A 26 3.72 -10.21 -4.38
CA ASP A 26 5.17 -10.24 -4.19
C ASP A 26 5.87 -9.01 -4.71
N ALA A 27 5.18 -8.13 -5.43
CA ALA A 27 5.81 -6.95 -6.02
C ALA A 27 6.36 -6.04 -4.92
N ASN A 28 7.62 -5.63 -5.10
CA ASN A 28 8.28 -4.71 -4.20
C ASN A 28 8.05 -3.30 -4.71
N PHE A 29 7.67 -2.38 -3.82
CA PHE A 29 7.35 -1.00 -4.21
C PHE A 29 8.51 -0.32 -4.91
N VAL A 30 9.72 -0.50 -4.41
CA VAL A 30 10.90 0.15 -4.95
C VAL A 30 11.52 -0.66 -6.08
N LYS A 31 11.76 -1.95 -5.83
CA LYS A 31 12.50 -2.79 -6.78
C LYS A 31 11.70 -3.15 -8.02
N ASP A 32 10.42 -3.47 -7.83
CA ASP A 32 9.58 -3.94 -8.94
C ASP A 32 8.76 -2.84 -9.56
N LEU A 33 8.22 -1.93 -8.75
CA LEU A 33 7.36 -0.86 -9.23
C LEU A 33 8.10 0.46 -9.46
N GLY A 34 9.33 0.56 -8.99
CA GLY A 34 10.16 1.74 -9.23
C GLY A 34 9.70 2.99 -8.52
N ILE A 35 9.03 2.87 -7.39
CA ILE A 35 8.54 4.00 -6.62
C ILE A 35 9.71 4.72 -5.93
N ASP A 36 9.77 6.04 -6.05
CA ASP A 36 10.76 6.81 -5.29
C ASP A 36 10.20 7.15 -3.91
N SER A 37 11.03 7.75 -3.05
CA SER A 37 10.64 8.00 -1.65
C SER A 37 9.50 9.00 -1.52
N LEU A 38 9.43 9.98 -2.40
CA LEU A 38 8.34 10.96 -2.36
C LEU A 38 7.01 10.31 -2.73
N ASP A 39 7.00 9.55 -3.81
CA ASP A 39 5.78 8.85 -4.24
C ASP A 39 5.34 7.84 -3.20
N TYR A 40 6.31 7.16 -2.57
CA TYR A 40 5.99 6.19 -1.53
C TYR A 40 5.32 6.87 -0.32
N ALA A 41 5.85 8.02 0.08
CA ALA A 41 5.27 8.77 1.19
C ALA A 41 3.83 9.19 0.88
N GLU A 42 3.58 9.65 -0.35
CA GLU A 42 2.24 10.01 -0.78
C GLU A 42 1.30 8.82 -0.81
N LEU A 43 1.82 7.67 -1.25
CA LEU A 43 1.04 6.44 -1.29
C LEU A 43 0.61 6.02 0.12
N VAL A 44 1.52 6.09 1.08
CA VAL A 44 1.22 5.78 2.48
C VAL A 44 0.14 6.71 3.01
N MET A 45 0.22 7.99 2.69
CA MET A 45 -0.80 8.96 3.11
C MET A 45 -2.16 8.61 2.53
N GLU A 46 -2.21 8.15 1.29
CA GLU A 46 -3.48 7.74 0.68
C GLU A 46 -4.06 6.51 1.38
N PHE A 47 -3.21 5.56 1.77
CA PHE A 47 -3.67 4.42 2.56
C PHE A 47 -4.28 4.88 3.89
N GLU A 48 -3.61 5.82 4.55
CA GLU A 48 -4.12 6.36 5.82
C GLU A 48 -5.49 6.98 5.66
N GLN A 49 -5.68 7.76 4.60
CA GLN A 49 -6.95 8.43 4.34
C GLN A 49 -8.05 7.45 3.94
N THR A 50 -7.71 6.52 3.06
CA THR A 50 -8.69 5.57 2.52
C THR A 50 -9.22 4.64 3.61
N PHE A 51 -8.33 4.16 4.48
CA PHE A 51 -8.69 3.19 5.52
C PHE A 51 -8.89 3.81 6.89
N ASP A 52 -8.69 5.10 7.00
CA ASP A 52 -8.82 5.84 8.28
C ASP A 52 -7.96 5.22 9.36
N ILE A 53 -6.68 5.05 9.07
CA ILE A 53 -5.69 4.48 9.99
C ILE A 53 -4.46 5.38 10.04
N LYS A 54 -3.61 5.12 11.01
CA LYS A 54 -2.31 5.79 11.12
C LYS A 54 -1.20 4.80 10.80
N ILE A 55 -0.27 5.21 9.97
CA ILE A 55 0.91 4.42 9.62
C ILE A 55 2.14 5.24 9.99
N PRO A 56 2.74 4.99 11.17
CA PRO A 56 3.95 5.72 11.57
C PRO A 56 5.09 5.49 10.58
N ASP A 57 6.00 6.43 10.48
CA ASP A 57 7.13 6.35 9.54
C ASP A 57 7.94 5.06 9.73
N ASP A 58 8.14 4.65 10.98
CA ASP A 58 8.89 3.41 11.28
C ASP A 58 8.20 2.20 10.66
N ASP A 59 6.88 2.16 10.73
CA ASP A 59 6.13 1.05 10.14
C ASP A 59 6.11 1.13 8.63
N ALA A 60 5.98 2.34 8.09
CA ALA A 60 5.97 2.55 6.64
C ALA A 60 7.26 2.03 6.00
N GLU A 61 8.38 2.20 6.67
CA GLU A 61 9.68 1.71 6.17
C GLU A 61 9.73 0.20 6.03
N LYS A 62 8.88 -0.51 6.75
CA LYS A 62 8.84 -1.98 6.73
C LYS A 62 7.90 -2.55 5.69
N LEU A 63 7.08 -1.72 5.07
CA LEU A 63 6.10 -2.16 4.08
C LEU A 63 6.75 -2.19 2.70
N LEU A 64 7.49 -3.24 2.42
CA LEU A 64 8.30 -3.35 1.20
C LEU A 64 7.54 -3.93 0.01
N THR A 65 6.54 -4.76 0.28
CA THR A 65 5.77 -5.43 -0.78
C THR A 65 4.28 -5.12 -0.65
N ILE A 66 3.55 -5.40 -1.72
CA ILE A 66 2.09 -5.25 -1.74
C ILE A 66 1.47 -6.11 -0.62
N SER A 67 1.94 -7.35 -0.50
CA SER A 67 1.46 -8.27 0.53
C SER A 67 1.68 -7.71 1.94
N SER A 68 2.86 -7.15 2.20
CA SER A 68 3.17 -6.53 3.51
C SER A 68 2.19 -5.42 3.83
N ALA A 69 1.91 -4.57 2.85
CA ALA A 69 0.99 -3.45 3.04
C ALA A 69 -0.43 -3.92 3.33
N VAL A 70 -0.89 -4.92 2.57
CA VAL A 70 -2.23 -5.47 2.76
C VAL A 70 -2.36 -6.09 4.15
N GLN A 71 -1.36 -6.87 4.58
CA GLN A 71 -1.37 -7.51 5.89
C GLN A 71 -1.36 -6.48 7.01
N TYR A 72 -0.55 -5.44 6.87
CA TYR A 72 -0.46 -4.38 7.87
C TYR A 72 -1.80 -3.67 8.03
N ILE A 73 -2.40 -3.27 6.91
CA ILE A 73 -3.69 -2.56 6.92
C ILE A 73 -4.78 -3.46 7.52
N THR A 74 -4.79 -4.73 7.12
CA THR A 74 -5.76 -5.69 7.66
C THR A 74 -5.63 -5.79 9.18
N GLY A 75 -4.40 -5.86 9.68
CA GLY A 75 -4.15 -5.92 11.12
C GLY A 75 -4.61 -4.67 11.84
N LYS A 76 -4.37 -3.50 11.27
CA LYS A 76 -4.82 -2.23 11.87
C LYS A 76 -6.33 -2.15 11.96
N LEU A 77 -7.02 -2.55 10.91
CA LEU A 77 -8.48 -2.50 10.89
C LEU A 77 -9.10 -3.50 11.86
N SER A 78 -8.42 -4.60 12.11
CA SER A 78 -8.88 -5.61 13.06
C SER A 78 -8.72 -5.19 14.52
N GLN A 79 -7.88 -4.20 14.78
CA GLN A 79 -7.60 -3.73 16.13
C GLN A 79 -8.58 -2.67 16.62
N SER A 80 -9.42 -2.16 15.76
CA SER A 80 -10.35 -1.09 16.12
C SER A 80 -11.54 -1.58 16.94
#